data_3df8c71782a9c0dda4ea819d533b1206
#
_entry.id   3df8c71782a9c0dda4ea819d533b1206
#
_cell.length_a   1.000
_cell.length_b   1.000
_cell.length_c   1.000
_cell.angle_alpha   90.00
_cell.angle_beta   90.00
_cell.angle_gamma   90.00
#
_symmetry.space_group_name_H-M   'P 1'
#
loop_
_entity.id
_entity.type
_entity.pdbx_description
1 polymer ?
#
loop_
_entity_poly.entity_id
_entity_poly.type
_entity_poly.pdbx_seq_one_letter_code
_entity_poly.pdbx_strand_id
1 'polypeptide(L)'
;MSNYPYASMRDRYDLSAYFVVGPQDTKGRPVAGVVDEALKGGATFIQLRAKPGDAADITAAARQIAQVIADNGKSESVPFVIDDRVDVAWQCRYLGIKVDGVHIGQTDMQPQAARALLGDDAIIGLSAELVAQVRA
;
A
#
# COMPACT_ATOMS: atom_id res chain seq x y z
N MET A 1 -14.47 1.14 -14.78
CA MET A 1 -14.36 -0.28 -14.42
C MET A 1 -12.90 -0.68 -14.32
N SER A 2 -12.52 -1.25 -13.24
CA SER A 2 -11.15 -1.65 -13.03
C SER A 2 -10.85 -3.01 -13.65
N ASN A 3 -9.67 -3.14 -14.28
CA ASN A 3 -9.15 -4.43 -14.75
C ASN A 3 -8.27 -5.09 -13.66
N TYR A 4 -8.34 -4.60 -12.47
CA TYR A 4 -7.56 -5.09 -11.34
C TYR A 4 -7.98 -6.52 -11.01
N PRO A 5 -7.07 -7.51 -11.12
CA PRO A 5 -7.46 -8.92 -11.04
C PRO A 5 -7.59 -9.47 -9.63
N TYR A 6 -7.25 -8.67 -8.62
CA TYR A 6 -7.21 -9.16 -7.25
C TYR A 6 -8.50 -8.87 -6.51
N ALA A 7 -8.88 -9.78 -5.59
CA ALA A 7 -10.04 -9.59 -4.74
C ALA A 7 -9.82 -8.39 -3.80
N SER A 8 -10.91 -7.74 -3.42
CA SER A 8 -10.85 -6.62 -2.50
C SER A 8 -10.36 -7.06 -1.13
N MET A 9 -9.44 -6.29 -0.56
CA MET A 9 -8.94 -6.49 0.79
C MET A 9 -9.53 -5.47 1.77
N ARG A 10 -10.49 -4.66 1.32
CA ARG A 10 -11.06 -3.57 2.12
C ARG A 10 -11.62 -4.04 3.46
N ASP A 11 -12.24 -5.21 3.49
CA ASP A 11 -12.87 -5.75 4.69
C ASP A 11 -12.16 -6.99 5.22
N ARG A 12 -10.97 -7.30 4.71
CA ARG A 12 -10.26 -8.54 5.02
C ARG A 12 -8.81 -8.28 5.38
N TYR A 13 -8.55 -7.38 6.32
CA TYR A 13 -7.19 -7.07 6.71
C TYR A 13 -7.01 -7.25 8.21
N ASP A 14 -5.76 -7.51 8.58
CA ASP A 14 -5.32 -7.67 9.95
C ASP A 14 -4.19 -6.66 10.19
N LEU A 15 -4.40 -5.73 11.11
CA LEU A 15 -3.42 -4.69 11.43
C LEU A 15 -2.46 -5.08 12.56
N SER A 16 -2.52 -6.32 13.06
CA SER A 16 -1.75 -6.72 14.24
C SER A 16 -0.23 -6.68 14.02
N ALA A 17 0.23 -6.84 12.78
CA ALA A 17 1.65 -6.74 12.44
C ALA A 17 1.81 -5.88 11.19
N TYR A 18 1.58 -4.58 11.36
CA TYR A 18 1.61 -3.58 10.31
C TYR A 18 3.07 -3.16 10.06
N PHE A 19 3.57 -3.38 8.86
CA PHE A 19 4.95 -3.10 8.49
C PHE A 19 5.03 -1.97 7.48
N VAL A 20 5.73 -0.89 7.85
CA VAL A 20 5.95 0.27 6.97
C VAL A 20 7.41 0.28 6.55
N VAL A 21 7.66 0.37 5.26
CA VAL A 21 9.03 0.36 4.73
C VAL A 21 9.15 1.28 3.53
N GLY A 22 10.34 1.86 3.37
CA GLY A 22 10.73 2.62 2.18
C GLY A 22 12.23 2.51 1.95
N PRO A 23 12.73 2.96 0.79
CA PRO A 23 14.15 2.87 0.48
C PRO A 23 15.05 3.54 1.52
N GLN A 24 14.55 4.60 2.15
CA GLN A 24 15.28 5.35 3.18
C GLN A 24 15.45 4.56 4.49
N ASP A 25 14.68 3.49 4.68
CA ASP A 25 14.64 2.74 5.95
C ASP A 25 15.45 1.45 5.91
N THR A 26 16.02 1.09 4.77
CA THR A 26 16.61 -0.25 4.56
C THR A 26 18.13 -0.29 4.65
N LYS A 27 18.76 0.85 4.90
CA LYS A 27 20.24 0.96 4.99
C LYS A 27 20.93 0.35 3.76
N GLY A 28 20.42 0.63 2.57
CA GLY A 28 20.99 0.15 1.32
C GLY A 28 20.56 -1.25 0.90
N ARG A 29 19.78 -1.96 1.70
CA ARG A 29 19.25 -3.27 1.32
C ARG A 29 18.08 -3.08 0.35
N PRO A 30 17.85 -4.01 -0.59
CA PRO A 30 16.65 -3.94 -1.44
C PRO A 30 15.38 -3.98 -0.60
N VAL A 31 14.43 -3.09 -0.89
CA VAL A 31 13.14 -3.05 -0.19
C VAL A 31 12.43 -4.40 -0.27
N ALA A 32 12.46 -5.04 -1.44
CA ALA A 32 11.83 -6.34 -1.64
C ALA A 32 12.38 -7.41 -0.68
N GLY A 33 13.70 -7.42 -0.45
CA GLY A 33 14.31 -8.34 0.49
C GLY A 33 13.87 -8.12 1.93
N VAL A 34 13.73 -6.85 2.32
CA VAL A 34 13.26 -6.49 3.66
C VAL A 34 11.80 -6.90 3.85
N VAL A 35 10.96 -6.70 2.82
CA VAL A 35 9.56 -7.12 2.85
C VAL A 35 9.47 -8.65 2.94
N ASP A 36 10.31 -9.38 2.19
CA ASP A 36 10.34 -10.84 2.26
C ASP A 36 10.60 -11.33 3.68
N GLU A 37 11.60 -10.74 4.34
CA GLU A 37 11.91 -11.08 5.73
C GLU A 37 10.75 -10.75 6.68
N ALA A 38 10.11 -9.59 6.46
CA ALA A 38 8.98 -9.18 7.28
C ALA A 38 7.80 -10.16 7.13
N LEU A 39 7.51 -10.60 5.92
CA LEU A 39 6.44 -11.57 5.67
C LEU A 39 6.75 -12.91 6.35
N LYS A 40 7.98 -13.37 6.26
CA LYS A 40 8.40 -14.61 6.93
C LYS A 40 8.35 -14.48 8.44
N GLY A 41 8.51 -13.26 8.95
CA GLY A 41 8.40 -12.96 10.38
C GLY A 41 6.98 -12.73 10.88
N GLY A 42 5.98 -12.79 10.01
CA GLY A 42 4.57 -12.70 10.40
C GLY A 42 3.89 -11.38 10.12
N ALA A 43 4.47 -10.50 9.29
CA ALA A 43 3.81 -9.26 8.91
C ALA A 43 2.47 -9.54 8.23
N THR A 44 1.43 -8.82 8.63
CA THR A 44 0.07 -9.02 8.15
C THR A 44 -0.45 -7.90 7.28
N PHE A 45 0.30 -6.79 7.15
CA PHE A 45 -0.09 -5.62 6.38
C PHE A 45 1.18 -4.87 5.99
N ILE A 46 1.34 -4.53 4.71
CA ILE A 46 2.55 -3.87 4.20
C ILE A 46 2.20 -2.48 3.67
N GLN A 47 2.99 -1.48 4.06
CA GLN A 47 2.88 -0.14 3.51
C GLN A 47 4.23 0.29 2.92
N LEU A 48 4.21 0.71 1.66
CA LEU A 48 5.38 1.31 1.01
C LEU A 48 5.35 2.83 1.22
N ARG A 49 6.35 3.33 1.92
CA ARG A 49 6.50 4.76 2.19
C ARG A 49 7.78 5.27 1.52
N ALA A 50 7.66 5.60 0.23
CA ALA A 50 8.80 6.02 -0.58
C ALA A 50 8.79 7.53 -0.77
N LYS A 51 9.34 8.24 0.20
CA LYS A 51 9.44 9.71 0.19
C LYS A 51 10.90 10.11 0.39
N PRO A 52 11.46 10.96 -0.47
CA PRO A 52 10.91 11.39 -1.75
C PRO A 52 11.11 10.31 -2.79
N GLY A 53 10.35 10.37 -3.87
CA GLY A 53 10.51 9.42 -4.97
C GLY A 53 9.63 9.82 -6.14
N ASP A 54 10.05 9.52 -7.36
CA ASP A 54 9.20 9.77 -8.51
C ASP A 54 8.27 8.58 -8.75
N ALA A 55 7.25 8.79 -9.59
CA ALA A 55 6.22 7.78 -9.83
C ALA A 55 6.80 6.49 -10.41
N ALA A 56 7.81 6.60 -11.28
CA ALA A 56 8.42 5.43 -11.91
C ALA A 56 9.15 4.57 -10.88
N ASP A 57 9.89 5.21 -9.96
CA ASP A 57 10.64 4.49 -8.93
C ASP A 57 9.70 3.82 -7.92
N ILE A 58 8.63 4.52 -7.53
CA ILE A 58 7.65 3.97 -6.60
C ILE A 58 6.91 2.80 -7.25
N THR A 59 6.54 2.94 -8.52
CA THR A 59 5.89 1.86 -9.28
C THR A 59 6.78 0.62 -9.38
N ALA A 60 8.07 0.82 -9.66
CA ALA A 60 9.01 -0.29 -9.73
C ALA A 60 9.14 -1.01 -8.38
N ALA A 61 9.24 -0.24 -7.29
CA ALA A 61 9.28 -0.82 -5.94
C ALA A 61 7.98 -1.57 -5.61
N ALA A 62 6.85 -1.00 -5.97
CA ALA A 62 5.55 -1.64 -5.73
C ALA A 62 5.44 -2.96 -6.49
N ARG A 63 5.92 -3.02 -7.73
CA ARG A 63 5.93 -4.25 -8.52
C ARG A 63 6.76 -5.33 -7.85
N GLN A 64 7.93 -4.97 -7.33
CA GLN A 64 8.80 -5.92 -6.63
C GLN A 64 8.16 -6.41 -5.33
N ILE A 65 7.54 -5.52 -4.57
CA ILE A 65 6.86 -5.89 -3.32
C ILE A 65 5.68 -6.82 -3.61
N ALA A 66 4.87 -6.50 -4.62
CA ALA A 66 3.75 -7.35 -5.01
C ALA A 66 4.22 -8.75 -5.39
N GLN A 67 5.36 -8.86 -6.10
CA GLN A 67 5.94 -10.14 -6.48
C GLN A 67 6.39 -10.94 -5.24
N VAL A 68 7.03 -10.27 -4.29
CA VAL A 68 7.47 -10.92 -3.04
C VAL A 68 6.27 -11.44 -2.24
N ILE A 69 5.20 -10.66 -2.18
CA ILE A 69 3.97 -11.09 -1.50
C ILE A 69 3.41 -12.35 -2.18
N ALA A 70 3.39 -12.36 -3.51
CA ALA A 70 2.93 -13.52 -4.29
C ALA A 70 3.84 -14.73 -4.05
N ASP A 71 5.16 -14.54 -4.05
CA ASP A 71 6.12 -15.60 -3.84
C ASP A 71 6.00 -16.24 -2.45
N ASN A 72 5.50 -15.50 -1.47
CA ASN A 72 5.21 -16.00 -0.14
C ASN A 72 3.80 -16.59 -0.01
N GLY A 73 3.02 -16.64 -1.09
CA GLY A 73 1.65 -17.15 -1.08
C GLY A 73 0.68 -16.28 -0.29
N LYS A 74 0.95 -14.98 -0.20
CA LYS A 74 0.19 -14.05 0.66
C LYS A 74 -0.66 -13.04 -0.11
N SER A 75 -0.80 -13.18 -1.42
CA SER A 75 -1.53 -12.19 -2.23
C SER A 75 -2.97 -11.98 -1.79
N GLU A 76 -3.61 -13.00 -1.22
CA GLU A 76 -5.01 -12.90 -0.79
C GLU A 76 -5.16 -12.72 0.74
N SER A 77 -4.06 -12.63 1.47
CA SER A 77 -4.11 -12.53 2.93
C SER A 77 -3.39 -11.31 3.49
N VAL A 78 -2.41 -10.75 2.77
CA VAL A 78 -1.64 -9.59 3.24
C VAL A 78 -1.90 -8.41 2.31
N PRO A 79 -2.64 -7.40 2.76
CA PRO A 79 -2.83 -6.17 1.99
C PRO A 79 -1.53 -5.39 1.81
N PHE A 80 -1.45 -4.68 0.70
CA PHE A 80 -0.32 -3.82 0.38
C PHE A 80 -0.87 -2.44 -0.04
N VAL A 81 -0.43 -1.40 0.65
CA VAL A 81 -0.84 -0.02 0.36
C VAL A 81 0.38 0.86 0.12
N ILE A 82 0.15 1.98 -0.58
CA ILE A 82 1.18 2.99 -0.85
C ILE A 82 0.84 4.24 -0.04
N ASP A 83 1.87 4.84 0.57
CA ASP A 83 1.70 6.04 1.38
C ASP A 83 1.62 7.27 0.49
N ASP A 84 0.62 8.12 0.70
CA ASP A 84 0.39 9.45 0.09
C ASP A 84 0.13 9.48 -1.41
N ARG A 85 0.72 8.62 -2.20
CA ARG A 85 0.72 8.73 -3.66
C ARG A 85 -0.46 7.99 -4.28
N VAL A 86 -1.64 8.63 -4.21
CA VAL A 86 -2.87 8.07 -4.80
C VAL A 86 -2.72 7.88 -6.31
N ASP A 87 -2.01 8.78 -6.98
CA ASP A 87 -1.73 8.69 -8.41
C ASP A 87 -0.96 7.42 -8.77
N VAL A 88 0.05 7.09 -7.98
CA VAL A 88 0.85 5.89 -8.20
C VAL A 88 0.04 4.64 -7.88
N ALA A 89 -0.74 4.65 -6.80
CA ALA A 89 -1.61 3.53 -6.46
C ALA A 89 -2.61 3.25 -7.59
N TRP A 90 -3.22 4.31 -8.14
CA TRP A 90 -4.12 4.18 -9.27
C TRP A 90 -3.40 3.57 -10.48
N GLN A 91 -2.22 4.07 -10.81
CA GLN A 91 -1.44 3.57 -11.95
C GLN A 91 -1.07 2.10 -11.76
N CYS A 92 -0.63 1.72 -10.56
CA CYS A 92 -0.30 0.33 -10.26
C CYS A 92 -1.51 -0.60 -10.47
N ARG A 93 -2.67 -0.19 -9.95
CA ARG A 93 -3.89 -0.99 -10.12
C ARG A 93 -4.30 -1.08 -11.59
N TYR A 94 -4.15 0.02 -12.32
CA TYR A 94 -4.40 0.03 -13.77
C TYR A 94 -3.49 -0.97 -14.51
N LEU A 95 -2.23 -1.08 -14.08
CA LEU A 95 -1.26 -1.99 -14.67
C LEU A 95 -1.39 -3.44 -14.18
N GLY A 96 -2.32 -3.72 -13.28
CA GLY A 96 -2.52 -5.06 -12.72
C GLY A 96 -1.53 -5.44 -11.63
N ILE A 97 -0.81 -4.46 -11.08
CA ILE A 97 0.08 -4.68 -9.94
C ILE A 97 -0.77 -4.72 -8.66
N LYS A 98 -0.53 -5.71 -7.81
CA LYS A 98 -1.28 -5.82 -6.57
C LYS A 98 -0.92 -4.66 -5.63
N VAL A 99 -1.80 -3.67 -5.60
CA VAL A 99 -1.80 -2.56 -4.64
C VAL A 99 -3.24 -2.44 -4.16
N ASP A 100 -3.47 -2.72 -2.89
CA ASP A 100 -4.82 -2.79 -2.33
C ASP A 100 -5.39 -1.42 -1.96
N GLY A 101 -4.56 -0.40 -1.92
CA GLY A 101 -5.01 0.95 -1.64
C GLY A 101 -3.90 1.90 -1.24
N VAL A 102 -4.27 2.91 -0.47
CA VAL A 102 -3.37 3.97 -0.04
C VAL A 102 -3.54 4.26 1.44
N HIS A 103 -2.50 4.87 2.01
CA HIS A 103 -2.56 5.52 3.32
C HIS A 103 -2.28 7.01 3.12
N ILE A 104 -3.18 7.88 3.55
CA ILE A 104 -3.07 9.32 3.32
C ILE A 104 -3.11 10.08 4.65
N GLY A 105 -2.40 11.23 4.68
CA GLY A 105 -2.41 12.14 5.82
C GLY A 105 -3.48 13.21 5.68
N GLN A 106 -3.59 14.07 6.69
CA GLN A 106 -4.61 15.12 6.73
C GLN A 106 -4.41 16.21 5.67
N THR A 107 -3.16 16.40 5.20
CA THR A 107 -2.83 17.42 4.21
C THR A 107 -2.72 16.88 2.79
N ASP A 108 -2.97 15.58 2.62
CA ASP A 108 -2.92 14.94 1.31
C ASP A 108 -4.28 15.02 0.62
N MET A 109 -4.46 14.22 -0.44
CA MET A 109 -5.74 14.15 -1.13
C MET A 109 -6.87 13.80 -0.16
N GLN A 110 -8.03 14.44 -0.33
CA GLN A 110 -9.19 14.14 0.49
C GLN A 110 -9.61 12.68 0.33
N PRO A 111 -10.03 12.00 1.42
CA PRO A 111 -10.43 10.59 1.34
C PRO A 111 -11.51 10.32 0.31
N GLN A 112 -12.48 11.22 0.17
CA GLN A 112 -13.55 11.08 -0.82
C GLN A 112 -13.02 11.11 -2.25
N ALA A 113 -12.04 11.99 -2.52
CA ALA A 113 -11.41 12.07 -3.84
C ALA A 113 -10.59 10.81 -4.13
N ALA A 114 -9.85 10.31 -3.15
CA ALA A 114 -9.10 9.06 -3.29
C ALA A 114 -10.05 7.88 -3.55
N ARG A 115 -11.17 7.84 -2.85
CA ARG A 115 -12.19 6.78 -3.05
C ARG A 115 -12.78 6.84 -4.45
N ALA A 116 -13.07 8.05 -4.94
CA ALA A 116 -13.59 8.22 -6.29
C ALA A 116 -12.60 7.73 -7.36
N LEU A 117 -11.32 7.97 -7.12
CA LEU A 117 -10.27 7.59 -8.07
C LEU A 117 -9.97 6.08 -8.02
N LEU A 118 -9.83 5.53 -6.82
CA LEU A 118 -9.41 4.13 -6.65
C LEU A 118 -10.57 3.12 -6.70
N GLY A 119 -11.78 3.56 -6.41
CA GLY A 119 -12.96 2.68 -6.41
C GLY A 119 -13.34 2.19 -5.02
N ASP A 120 -14.47 1.49 -4.95
CA ASP A 120 -15.04 1.03 -3.68
C ASP A 120 -14.29 -0.14 -3.07
N ASP A 121 -13.51 -0.85 -3.85
CA ASP A 121 -12.78 -2.04 -3.41
C ASP A 121 -11.42 -1.74 -2.79
N ALA A 122 -10.95 -0.49 -2.86
CA ALA A 122 -9.64 -0.12 -2.35
C ALA A 122 -9.66 0.19 -0.86
N ILE A 123 -8.53 -0.09 -0.20
CA ILE A 123 -8.30 0.33 1.19
C ILE A 123 -7.87 1.79 1.17
N ILE A 124 -8.46 2.60 2.03
CA ILE A 124 -8.02 3.98 2.25
C ILE A 124 -7.77 4.17 3.74
N GLY A 125 -6.49 4.18 4.12
CA GLY A 125 -6.08 4.47 5.48
C GLY A 125 -5.88 5.96 5.66
N LEU A 126 -6.22 6.49 6.82
CA LEU A 126 -6.12 7.92 7.13
C LEU A 126 -5.39 8.11 8.44
N SER A 127 -4.31 8.91 8.41
CA SER A 127 -3.62 9.33 9.63
C SER A 127 -4.47 10.39 10.34
N ALA A 128 -4.64 10.23 11.65
CA ALA A 128 -5.38 11.18 12.46
C ALA A 128 -4.62 11.43 13.77
N GLU A 129 -4.44 12.70 14.12
CA GLU A 129 -3.76 13.10 15.35
C GLU A 129 -4.72 13.58 16.43
N LEU A 130 -5.92 14.00 16.03
CA LEU A 130 -6.94 14.54 16.94
C LEU A 130 -8.24 13.76 16.78
N VAL A 131 -9.03 13.71 17.84
CA VAL A 131 -10.33 13.05 17.83
C VAL A 131 -11.24 13.61 16.72
N ALA A 132 -11.19 14.93 16.51
CA ALA A 132 -11.99 15.56 15.45
C ALA A 132 -11.63 15.03 14.06
N GLN A 133 -10.34 14.72 13.82
CA GLN A 133 -9.88 14.15 12.55
C GLN A 133 -10.40 12.73 12.36
N VAL A 134 -10.47 11.96 13.42
CA VAL A 134 -11.00 10.59 13.36
C VAL A 134 -12.47 10.58 12.97
N ARG A 135 -13.22 11.60 13.38
CA ARG A 135 -14.65 11.71 13.11
C ARG A 135 -14.97 12.38 11.77
N ALA A 136 -13.99 12.96 11.13
CA ALA A 136 -14.18 13.72 9.88
C ALA A 136 -14.42 12.82 8.65
#